data_0b9f524af60d2af6c91b5489c44bf63e
#
_entry.id   0b9f524af60d2af6c91b5489c44bf63e
#
_cell.length_a   1.000
_cell.length_b   1.000
_cell.length_c   1.000
_cell.angle_alpha   90.00
_cell.angle_beta   90.00
_cell.angle_gamma   90.00
#
_symmetry.space_group_name_H-M   'P 1'
#
loop_
_entity.id
_entity.type
_entity.pdbx_description
1 polymer ?
#
loop_
_entity_poly.entity_id
_entity_poly.type
_entity_poly.pdbx_seq_one_letter_code
_entity_poly.pdbx_strand_id
1 'polypeptide(L)'
;MGTVLTATSVSITVEALKEMGKLSTNSGNAILGAALIDDILGLILLTLITGMSDKSVSLWLVIIKVVAFFAVSLLMGGFLHRLIQRWMESATWNRKRFAVISLAFCFFYAYLAEAVFGVADITGAFIAGLIISNTTRATYVSARCETLSYMFLSPVFFASIGLKVNLTRMDLSVVWLSVLLIAVSIFTKVVGCGLGAKLCGYTKDESIRIGVGMITRGEVALIVANKGIASGLMHDTFLVPIILMVVCTAIVTPILLRKVYPKTKTASDYSDLVQSDLVDSYEEVRDLDRATQTLLDMHERLSHSSDDGPSSKT
;
A
#
# COMPACT_ATOMS: atom_id res chain seq x y z
N MET A 1 -8.60 -11.10 -14.59
CA MET A 1 -8.61 -11.93 -13.35
C MET A 1 -7.22 -12.18 -12.80
N GLY A 2 -6.27 -12.74 -13.56
CA GLY A 2 -4.91 -13.00 -13.05
C GLY A 2 -4.27 -11.79 -12.35
N THR A 3 -4.33 -10.61 -12.92
CA THR A 3 -3.80 -9.35 -12.35
C THR A 3 -4.42 -8.99 -10.99
N VAL A 4 -5.70 -9.28 -10.79
CA VAL A 4 -6.37 -9.08 -9.47
C VAL A 4 -5.77 -10.04 -8.42
N LEU A 5 -5.41 -11.26 -8.85
CA LEU A 5 -4.80 -12.27 -8.00
C LEU A 5 -3.30 -12.01 -7.73
N THR A 6 -2.62 -11.13 -8.46
CA THR A 6 -1.22 -10.78 -8.18
C THR A 6 -1.10 -9.69 -7.13
N ALA A 7 -1.98 -8.70 -7.11
CA ALA A 7 -1.91 -7.55 -6.21
C ALA A 7 -1.90 -7.99 -4.73
N THR A 8 -0.92 -7.53 -3.96
CA THR A 8 -0.74 -7.85 -2.53
C THR A 8 -1.01 -6.61 -1.68
N SER A 9 -1.60 -6.75 -0.51
CA SER A 9 -1.73 -5.66 0.46
C SER A 9 -0.64 -5.77 1.52
N VAL A 10 0.30 -4.86 1.49
CA VAL A 10 1.44 -4.84 2.42
C VAL A 10 0.99 -4.40 3.81
N SER A 11 0.07 -3.45 3.90
CA SER A 11 -0.32 -2.76 5.13
C SER A 11 -0.76 -3.73 6.23
N ILE A 12 -1.65 -4.68 5.89
CA ILE A 12 -2.18 -5.65 6.86
C ILE A 12 -1.09 -6.59 7.37
N THR A 13 -0.24 -7.07 6.48
CA THR A 13 0.87 -7.98 6.84
C THR A 13 1.91 -7.28 7.71
N VAL A 14 2.28 -6.05 7.35
CA VAL A 14 3.23 -5.24 8.10
C VAL A 14 2.70 -4.92 9.49
N GLU A 15 1.43 -4.52 9.61
CA GLU A 15 0.83 -4.25 10.92
C GLU A 15 0.81 -5.50 11.81
N ALA A 16 0.46 -6.66 11.25
CA ALA A 16 0.52 -7.93 11.97
C ALA A 16 1.96 -8.29 12.40
N LEU A 17 2.97 -8.06 11.56
CA LEU A 17 4.37 -8.30 11.89
C LEU A 17 4.89 -7.32 12.95
N LYS A 18 4.44 -6.05 12.92
CA LYS A 18 4.74 -5.05 13.95
C LYS A 18 4.18 -5.44 15.31
N GLU A 19 2.89 -5.82 15.37
CA GLU A 19 2.26 -6.27 16.62
C GLU A 19 3.00 -7.47 17.23
N MET A 20 3.55 -8.35 16.38
CA MET A 20 4.32 -9.51 16.82
C MET A 20 5.79 -9.18 17.15
N GLY A 21 6.27 -7.97 16.84
CA GLY A 21 7.69 -7.59 16.97
C GLY A 21 8.61 -8.38 16.03
N LYS A 22 8.12 -8.79 14.86
CA LYS A 22 8.82 -9.64 13.88
C LYS A 22 9.12 -8.92 12.57
N LEU A 23 8.88 -7.61 12.48
CA LEU A 23 9.12 -6.84 11.26
C LEU A 23 10.62 -6.78 10.92
N SER A 24 11.49 -6.62 11.91
CA SER A 24 12.96 -6.56 11.77
C SER A 24 13.64 -7.91 11.57
N THR A 25 12.88 -9.00 11.32
CA THR A 25 13.46 -10.31 10.99
C THR A 25 13.81 -10.41 9.51
N ASN A 26 14.71 -11.34 9.14
CA ASN A 26 15.04 -11.61 7.72
C ASN A 26 13.79 -11.83 6.86
N SER A 27 12.83 -12.61 7.36
CA SER A 27 11.57 -12.85 6.65
C SER A 27 10.67 -11.61 6.61
N GLY A 28 10.63 -10.77 7.66
CA GLY A 28 9.87 -9.52 7.68
C GLY A 28 10.40 -8.51 6.65
N ASN A 29 11.72 -8.33 6.64
CA ASN A 29 12.39 -7.46 5.67
C ASN A 29 12.22 -7.95 4.23
N ALA A 30 12.33 -9.26 4.00
CA ALA A 30 12.09 -9.86 2.69
C ALA A 30 10.63 -9.65 2.20
N ILE A 31 9.65 -9.76 3.10
CA ILE A 31 8.24 -9.48 2.79
C ILE A 31 8.06 -8.01 2.37
N LEU A 32 8.65 -7.05 3.11
CA LEU A 32 8.59 -5.63 2.75
C LEU A 32 9.19 -5.36 1.37
N GLY A 33 10.41 -5.83 1.13
CA GLY A 33 11.08 -5.63 -0.16
C GLY A 33 10.34 -6.29 -1.33
N ALA A 34 9.88 -7.54 -1.15
CA ALA A 34 9.12 -8.25 -2.17
C ALA A 34 7.79 -7.55 -2.50
N ALA A 35 7.10 -7.03 -1.49
CA ALA A 35 5.85 -6.34 -1.68
C ALA A 35 6.00 -5.00 -2.40
N LEU A 36 7.04 -4.21 -2.11
CA LEU A 36 7.36 -3.00 -2.86
C LEU A 36 7.59 -3.28 -4.36
N ILE A 37 8.31 -4.37 -4.68
CA ILE A 37 8.54 -4.78 -6.07
C ILE A 37 7.24 -5.29 -6.71
N ASP A 38 6.43 -6.08 -5.98
CA ASP A 38 5.14 -6.60 -6.45
C ASP A 38 4.18 -5.46 -6.81
N ASP A 39 4.13 -4.39 -6.02
CA ASP A 39 3.33 -3.20 -6.29
C ASP A 39 3.75 -2.52 -7.60
N ILE A 40 5.04 -2.28 -7.80
CA ILE A 40 5.56 -1.67 -9.03
C ILE A 40 5.22 -2.54 -10.25
N LEU A 41 5.47 -3.85 -10.16
CA LEU A 41 5.15 -4.80 -11.24
C LEU A 41 3.65 -4.88 -11.50
N GLY A 42 2.84 -4.86 -10.44
CA GLY A 42 1.38 -4.84 -10.53
C GLY A 42 0.84 -3.60 -11.26
N LEU A 43 1.41 -2.42 -10.97
CA LEU A 43 1.04 -1.18 -11.66
C LEU A 43 1.44 -1.18 -13.13
N ILE A 44 2.63 -1.71 -13.47
CA ILE A 44 3.06 -1.86 -14.86
C ILE A 44 2.11 -2.81 -15.59
N LEU A 45 1.79 -3.96 -15.00
CA LEU A 45 0.89 -4.93 -15.58
C LEU A 45 -0.52 -4.39 -15.77
N LEU A 46 -1.05 -3.63 -14.80
CA LEU A 46 -2.33 -2.94 -14.91
C LEU A 46 -2.33 -1.97 -16.10
N THR A 47 -1.30 -1.17 -16.22
CA THR A 47 -1.16 -0.21 -17.32
C THR A 47 -1.12 -0.89 -18.69
N LEU A 48 -0.38 -2.00 -18.81
CA LEU A 48 -0.33 -2.77 -20.04
C LEU A 48 -1.71 -3.32 -20.41
N ILE A 49 -2.42 -3.92 -19.45
CA ILE A 49 -3.74 -4.54 -19.70
C ILE A 49 -4.78 -3.48 -20.04
N THR A 50 -4.81 -2.34 -19.36
CA THR A 50 -5.74 -1.26 -19.65
C THR A 50 -5.44 -0.61 -21.00
N GLY A 51 -4.17 -0.43 -21.35
CA GLY A 51 -3.76 0.07 -22.66
C GLY A 51 -4.08 -0.86 -23.81
N MET A 52 -4.08 -2.18 -23.60
CA MET A 52 -4.49 -3.18 -24.60
C MET A 52 -6.01 -3.27 -24.78
N SER A 53 -6.81 -2.75 -23.88
CA SER A 53 -8.27 -2.77 -23.97
C SER A 53 -8.79 -1.92 -25.14
N ASP A 54 -8.03 -0.93 -25.56
CA ASP A 54 -8.34 -0.13 -26.73
C ASP A 54 -7.83 -0.83 -28.00
N LYS A 55 -8.72 -1.50 -28.72
CA LYS A 55 -8.41 -2.26 -29.95
C LYS A 55 -7.79 -1.42 -31.06
N SER A 56 -7.86 -0.10 -30.98
CA SER A 56 -7.29 0.84 -31.94
C SER A 56 -5.79 1.08 -31.73
N VAL A 57 -5.25 0.71 -30.59
CA VAL A 57 -3.86 1.00 -30.20
C VAL A 57 -2.99 -0.27 -30.34
N SER A 58 -1.88 -0.18 -31.06
CA SER A 58 -0.93 -1.30 -31.14
C SER A 58 -0.24 -1.52 -29.80
N LEU A 59 -0.07 -2.78 -29.40
CA LEU A 59 0.63 -3.19 -28.18
C LEU A 59 2.02 -2.52 -28.06
N TRP A 60 2.71 -2.41 -29.19
CA TRP A 60 4.04 -1.79 -29.24
C TRP A 60 4.01 -0.31 -28.83
N LEU A 61 2.98 0.41 -29.23
CA LEU A 61 2.78 1.80 -28.88
C LEU A 61 2.49 1.99 -27.37
N VAL A 62 1.74 1.05 -26.77
CA VAL A 62 1.50 1.03 -25.31
C VAL A 62 2.81 0.82 -24.56
N ILE A 63 3.62 -0.16 -24.98
CA ILE A 63 4.92 -0.43 -24.34
C ILE A 63 5.84 0.81 -24.44
N ILE A 64 5.92 1.44 -25.62
CA ILE A 64 6.72 2.66 -25.81
C ILE A 64 6.23 3.78 -24.87
N LYS A 65 4.93 4.01 -24.77
CA LYS A 65 4.35 5.03 -23.87
C LYS A 65 4.68 4.75 -22.40
N VAL A 66 4.59 3.51 -21.96
CA VAL A 66 4.93 3.09 -20.58
C VAL A 66 6.42 3.34 -20.31
N VAL A 67 7.30 2.90 -21.21
CA VAL A 67 8.75 3.12 -21.08
C VAL A 67 9.07 4.60 -21.09
N ALA A 68 8.46 5.36 -22.00
CA ALA A 68 8.64 6.82 -22.07
C ALA A 68 8.17 7.52 -20.78
N PHE A 69 7.04 7.10 -20.22
CA PHE A 69 6.55 7.63 -18.94
C PHE A 69 7.57 7.41 -17.82
N PHE A 70 8.07 6.19 -17.64
CA PHE A 70 9.06 5.90 -16.60
C PHE A 70 10.39 6.63 -16.86
N ALA A 71 10.85 6.70 -18.11
CA ALA A 71 12.07 7.44 -18.47
C ALA A 71 11.94 8.94 -18.17
N VAL A 72 10.83 9.56 -18.59
CA VAL A 72 10.53 10.97 -18.29
C VAL A 72 10.40 11.20 -16.79
N SER A 73 9.73 10.28 -16.07
CA SER A 73 9.56 10.36 -14.62
C SER A 73 10.89 10.29 -13.87
N LEU A 74 11.82 9.44 -14.31
CA LEU A 74 13.16 9.36 -13.72
C LEU A 74 13.98 10.61 -13.99
N LEU A 75 13.98 11.13 -15.24
CA LEU A 75 14.71 12.32 -15.61
C LEU A 75 14.13 13.57 -14.95
N MET A 76 12.82 13.73 -14.99
CA MET A 76 12.13 14.84 -14.34
C MET A 76 12.08 14.71 -12.82
N GLY A 77 12.07 13.50 -12.29
CA GLY A 77 12.02 13.26 -10.84
C GLY A 77 13.16 13.92 -10.10
N GLY A 78 14.37 13.83 -10.60
CA GLY A 78 15.54 14.52 -10.03
C GLY A 78 15.46 16.04 -10.12
N PHE A 79 14.93 16.57 -11.23
CA PHE A 79 14.72 18.02 -11.40
C PHE A 79 13.59 18.51 -10.49
N LEU A 80 12.48 17.80 -10.49
CA LEU A 80 11.29 18.14 -9.74
C LEU A 80 11.53 18.02 -8.23
N HIS A 81 12.27 17.00 -7.81
CA HIS A 81 12.73 16.88 -6.43
C HIS A 81 13.51 18.11 -5.98
N ARG A 82 14.50 18.56 -6.77
CA ARG A 82 15.30 19.77 -6.46
C ARG A 82 14.41 21.05 -6.45
N LEU A 83 13.44 21.13 -7.34
CA LEU A 83 12.53 22.27 -7.42
C LEU A 83 11.62 22.29 -6.19
N ILE A 84 11.00 21.18 -5.85
CA ILE A 84 10.12 21.02 -4.67
C ILE A 84 10.93 21.27 -3.38
N GLN A 85 12.12 20.71 -3.27
CA GLN A 85 12.99 20.90 -2.10
C GLN A 85 13.37 22.38 -1.93
N ARG A 86 13.86 23.04 -2.96
CA ARG A 86 14.19 24.48 -2.91
C ARG A 86 12.98 25.32 -2.53
N TRP A 87 11.82 24.99 -3.08
CA TRP A 87 10.59 25.70 -2.80
C TRP A 87 10.11 25.48 -1.36
N MET A 88 10.25 24.27 -0.84
CA MET A 88 9.93 23.90 0.55
C MET A 88 10.90 24.55 1.55
N GLU A 89 12.17 24.71 1.21
CA GLU A 89 13.20 25.34 2.05
C GLU A 89 13.10 26.88 2.07
N SER A 90 12.77 27.50 0.93
CA SER A 90 12.68 28.97 0.81
C SER A 90 11.39 29.55 1.38
N ALA A 91 10.36 28.73 1.59
CA ALA A 91 9.08 29.21 2.06
C ALA A 91 9.03 29.23 3.60
N THR A 92 9.03 30.41 4.19
CA THR A 92 8.60 30.67 5.58
C THR A 92 7.10 30.41 5.78
N TRP A 93 6.51 29.63 4.88
CA TRP A 93 5.09 29.38 4.78
C TRP A 93 4.56 28.39 5.83
N ASN A 94 3.32 28.61 6.19
CA ASN A 94 2.54 27.79 7.11
C ASN A 94 2.65 26.28 6.76
N ARG A 95 3.15 25.46 7.66
CA ARG A 95 3.39 24.02 7.50
C ARG A 95 2.19 23.25 6.89
N LYS A 96 0.96 23.70 7.15
CA LYS A 96 -0.29 23.11 6.66
C LYS A 96 -0.41 23.09 5.12
N ARG A 97 0.21 24.03 4.41
CA ARG A 97 0.12 24.14 2.94
C ARG A 97 0.94 23.08 2.21
N PHE A 98 1.99 22.55 2.81
CA PHE A 98 2.82 21.52 2.16
C PHE A 98 2.04 20.24 1.85
N ALA A 99 1.20 19.76 2.75
CA ALA A 99 0.38 18.56 2.51
C ALA A 99 -0.62 18.78 1.36
N VAL A 100 -1.27 19.95 1.31
CA VAL A 100 -2.23 20.29 0.25
C VAL A 100 -1.54 20.36 -1.12
N ILE A 101 -0.35 20.97 -1.18
CA ILE A 101 0.38 21.11 -2.44
C ILE A 101 0.94 19.76 -2.90
N SER A 102 1.44 18.93 -1.97
CA SER A 102 1.86 17.57 -2.28
C SER A 102 0.71 16.73 -2.82
N LEU A 103 -0.48 16.86 -2.24
CA LEU A 103 -1.67 16.19 -2.73
C LEU A 103 -2.09 16.72 -4.12
N ALA A 104 -2.08 18.03 -4.32
CA ALA A 104 -2.37 18.63 -5.62
C ALA A 104 -1.35 18.18 -6.68
N PHE A 105 -0.07 18.10 -6.32
CA PHE A 105 0.98 17.57 -7.19
C PHE A 105 0.73 16.08 -7.53
N CYS A 106 0.31 15.27 -6.56
CA CYS A 106 -0.04 13.87 -6.78
C CYS A 106 -1.19 13.73 -7.79
N PHE A 107 -2.27 14.49 -7.63
CA PHE A 107 -3.39 14.48 -8.57
C PHE A 107 -3.02 15.00 -9.96
N PHE A 108 -2.21 16.06 -10.02
CA PHE A 108 -1.73 16.58 -11.28
C PHE A 108 -0.88 15.55 -12.03
N TYR A 109 0.02 14.87 -11.32
CA TYR A 109 0.89 13.87 -11.92
C TYR A 109 0.13 12.61 -12.34
N ALA A 110 -0.89 12.20 -11.56
CA ALA A 110 -1.81 11.13 -11.92
C ALA A 110 -2.59 11.46 -13.21
N TYR A 111 -3.13 12.67 -13.30
CA TYR A 111 -3.81 13.15 -14.50
C TYR A 111 -2.87 13.21 -15.72
N LEU A 112 -1.64 13.69 -15.54
CA LEU A 112 -0.65 13.73 -16.61
C LEU A 112 -0.26 12.33 -17.10
N ALA A 113 -0.12 11.36 -16.21
CA ALA A 113 0.14 9.97 -16.56
C ALA A 113 -0.97 9.38 -17.44
N GLU A 114 -2.24 9.61 -17.09
CA GLU A 114 -3.39 9.09 -17.83
C GLU A 114 -3.62 9.86 -19.12
N ALA A 115 -3.66 11.18 -19.09
CA ALA A 115 -4.03 12.02 -20.23
C ALA A 115 -2.95 12.07 -21.32
N VAL A 116 -1.67 12.10 -20.95
CA VAL A 116 -0.56 12.27 -21.91
C VAL A 116 0.01 10.92 -22.33
N PHE A 117 0.30 10.06 -21.35
CA PHE A 117 0.98 8.79 -21.62
C PHE A 117 0.03 7.60 -21.76
N GLY A 118 -1.24 7.74 -21.34
CA GLY A 118 -2.19 6.62 -21.30
C GLY A 118 -1.79 5.54 -20.27
N VAL A 119 -1.00 5.94 -19.28
CA VAL A 119 -0.58 5.10 -18.15
C VAL A 119 -1.64 5.23 -17.04
N ALA A 120 -1.89 4.16 -16.29
CA ALA A 120 -2.88 4.21 -15.21
C ALA A 120 -2.60 5.35 -14.22
N ASP A 121 -3.63 6.10 -13.84
CA ASP A 121 -3.60 7.23 -12.91
C ASP A 121 -2.89 6.90 -11.59
N ILE A 122 -3.15 5.71 -11.05
CA ILE A 122 -2.51 5.21 -9.82
C ILE A 122 -0.98 5.11 -9.96
N THR A 123 -0.46 4.76 -11.15
CA THR A 123 0.99 4.72 -11.41
C THR A 123 1.60 6.12 -11.35
N GLY A 124 0.91 7.11 -11.91
CA GLY A 124 1.31 8.52 -11.79
C GLY A 124 1.33 9.00 -10.34
N ALA A 125 0.28 8.69 -9.57
CA ALA A 125 0.22 9.01 -8.15
C ALA A 125 1.35 8.36 -7.34
N PHE A 126 1.68 7.09 -7.63
CA PHE A 126 2.78 6.37 -7.00
C PHE A 126 4.14 7.05 -7.25
N ILE A 127 4.43 7.41 -8.50
CA ILE A 127 5.68 8.12 -8.84
C ILE A 127 5.74 9.50 -8.17
N ALA A 128 4.63 10.23 -8.11
CA ALA A 128 4.58 11.50 -7.38
C ALA A 128 4.89 11.32 -5.90
N GLY A 129 4.33 10.29 -5.26
CA GLY A 129 4.65 9.89 -3.89
C GLY A 129 6.13 9.58 -3.71
N LEU A 130 6.74 8.83 -4.63
CA LEU A 130 8.15 8.49 -4.61
C LEU A 130 9.05 9.73 -4.72
N ILE A 131 8.68 10.72 -5.54
CA ILE A 131 9.40 12.00 -5.64
C ILE A 131 9.32 12.77 -4.32
N ILE A 132 8.15 12.80 -3.68
CA ILE A 132 7.93 13.49 -2.41
C ILE A 132 8.64 12.77 -1.25
N SER A 133 8.69 11.44 -1.25
CA SER A 133 9.32 10.65 -0.19
C SER A 133 10.81 10.95 0.00
N ASN A 134 11.49 11.44 -1.03
CA ASN A 134 12.88 11.86 -0.97
C ASN A 134 13.08 13.31 -0.47
N THR A 135 12.02 14.02 -0.07
CA THR A 135 12.13 15.40 0.44
C THR A 135 12.30 15.43 1.95
N THR A 136 12.90 16.50 2.48
CA THR A 136 13.12 16.70 3.93
C THR A 136 11.84 16.75 4.76
N ARG A 137 10.67 16.88 4.13
CA ARG A 137 9.36 16.95 4.80
C ARG A 137 8.45 15.77 4.46
N ALA A 138 9.01 14.71 3.91
CA ALA A 138 8.28 13.52 3.53
C ALA A 138 7.40 12.96 4.65
N THR A 139 7.96 12.81 5.83
CA THR A 139 7.26 12.29 7.03
C THR A 139 6.03 13.13 7.39
N TYR A 140 6.18 14.46 7.38
CA TYR A 140 5.04 15.35 7.67
C TYR A 140 3.93 15.24 6.61
N VAL A 141 4.29 15.19 5.33
CA VAL A 141 3.33 15.05 4.24
C VAL A 141 2.64 13.70 4.31
N SER A 142 3.43 12.63 4.54
CA SER A 142 2.91 11.26 4.66
C SER A 142 1.87 11.15 5.77
N ALA A 143 2.18 11.60 6.98
CA ALA A 143 1.27 11.55 8.12
C ALA A 143 -0.05 12.31 7.85
N ARG A 144 -0.01 13.46 7.17
CA ARG A 144 -1.21 14.22 6.82
C ARG A 144 -2.03 13.58 5.72
N CYS A 145 -1.37 13.04 4.70
CA CYS A 145 -2.04 12.30 3.63
C CYS A 145 -2.65 10.99 4.16
N GLU A 146 -1.96 10.29 5.05
CA GLU A 146 -2.45 9.09 5.71
C GLU A 146 -3.71 9.37 6.53
N THR A 147 -3.70 10.44 7.35
CA THR A 147 -4.88 10.87 8.09
C THR A 147 -6.08 11.14 7.17
N LEU A 148 -5.88 11.90 6.07
CA LEU A 148 -6.93 12.18 5.10
C LEU A 148 -7.43 10.90 4.41
N SER A 149 -6.51 10.04 4.02
CA SER A 149 -6.82 8.76 3.39
C SER A 149 -7.66 7.90 4.33
N TYR A 150 -7.21 7.71 5.57
CA TYR A 150 -7.87 6.84 6.53
C TYR A 150 -9.25 7.37 6.98
N MET A 151 -9.35 8.67 7.25
CA MET A 151 -10.59 9.26 7.78
C MET A 151 -11.66 9.50 6.71
N PHE A 152 -11.27 9.74 5.46
CA PHE A 152 -12.21 10.16 4.43
C PHE A 152 -12.13 9.33 3.15
N LEU A 153 -10.97 9.24 2.50
CA LEU A 153 -10.87 8.63 1.17
C LEU A 153 -11.13 7.13 1.20
N SER A 154 -10.54 6.41 2.15
CA SER A 154 -10.73 4.96 2.26
C SER A 154 -12.15 4.56 2.62
N PRO A 155 -12.83 5.15 3.61
CA PRO A 155 -14.24 4.87 3.88
C PRO A 155 -15.16 5.14 2.68
N VAL A 156 -14.96 6.27 1.98
CA VAL A 156 -15.75 6.60 0.77
C VAL A 156 -15.49 5.59 -0.34
N PHE A 157 -14.24 5.19 -0.54
CA PHE A 157 -13.87 4.18 -1.53
C PHE A 157 -14.53 2.83 -1.24
N PHE A 158 -14.40 2.31 0.00
CA PHE A 158 -15.02 1.03 0.37
C PHE A 158 -16.54 1.09 0.34
N ALA A 159 -17.15 2.20 0.77
CA ALA A 159 -18.59 2.40 0.66
C ALA A 159 -19.06 2.40 -0.81
N SER A 160 -18.32 3.07 -1.71
CA SER A 160 -18.66 3.10 -3.13
C SER A 160 -18.58 1.72 -3.79
N ILE A 161 -17.59 0.89 -3.38
CA ILE A 161 -17.49 -0.51 -3.83
C ILE A 161 -18.64 -1.33 -3.26
N GLY A 162 -18.92 -1.20 -1.95
CA GLY A 162 -20.02 -1.92 -1.30
C GLY A 162 -21.37 -1.66 -1.95
N LEU A 163 -21.66 -0.42 -2.36
CA LEU A 163 -22.90 -0.04 -3.06
C LEU A 163 -23.02 -0.67 -4.46
N LYS A 164 -21.91 -1.03 -5.11
CA LYS A 164 -21.93 -1.73 -6.40
C LYS A 164 -22.21 -3.22 -6.26
N VAL A 165 -22.10 -3.77 -5.04
CA VAL A 165 -22.31 -5.19 -4.78
C VAL A 165 -23.78 -5.51 -4.76
N ASN A 166 -24.24 -6.31 -5.70
CA ASN A 166 -25.59 -6.82 -5.74
C ASN A 166 -25.68 -8.21 -5.11
N LEU A 167 -25.97 -8.26 -3.81
CA LEU A 167 -26.07 -9.50 -3.05
C LEU A 167 -27.28 -10.37 -3.44
N THR A 168 -28.30 -9.79 -4.10
CA THR A 168 -29.49 -10.54 -4.49
C THR A 168 -29.25 -11.53 -5.63
N ARG A 169 -28.11 -11.45 -6.30
CA ARG A 169 -27.67 -12.37 -7.37
C ARG A 169 -26.62 -13.38 -6.91
N MET A 170 -26.58 -13.71 -5.62
CA MET A 170 -25.66 -14.72 -5.10
C MET A 170 -26.22 -16.13 -5.38
N ASP A 171 -26.00 -16.60 -6.60
CA ASP A 171 -26.21 -17.99 -6.96
C ASP A 171 -25.13 -18.89 -6.34
N LEU A 172 -25.45 -20.16 -6.13
CA LEU A 172 -24.50 -21.16 -5.61
C LEU A 172 -23.17 -21.18 -6.44
N SER A 173 -23.26 -20.86 -7.73
CA SER A 173 -22.11 -20.73 -8.63
C SER A 173 -21.16 -19.63 -8.21
N VAL A 174 -21.67 -18.47 -7.77
CA VAL A 174 -20.88 -17.32 -7.30
C VAL A 174 -20.17 -17.67 -5.99
N VAL A 175 -20.85 -18.38 -5.07
CA VAL A 175 -20.25 -18.84 -3.82
C VAL A 175 -19.11 -19.83 -4.09
N TRP A 176 -19.33 -20.81 -4.97
CA TRP A 176 -18.30 -21.77 -5.34
C TRP A 176 -17.09 -21.11 -6.02
N LEU A 177 -17.35 -20.16 -6.89
CA LEU A 177 -16.30 -19.36 -7.53
C LEU A 177 -15.51 -18.54 -6.49
N SER A 178 -16.17 -17.99 -5.48
CA SER A 178 -15.49 -17.25 -4.40
C SER A 178 -14.57 -18.15 -3.60
N VAL A 179 -15.04 -19.32 -3.21
CA VAL A 179 -14.22 -20.31 -2.50
C VAL A 179 -13.00 -20.75 -3.32
N LEU A 180 -13.20 -20.98 -4.62
CA LEU A 180 -12.13 -21.35 -5.53
C LEU A 180 -11.09 -20.21 -5.65
N LEU A 181 -11.54 -18.98 -5.81
CA LEU A 181 -10.65 -17.80 -5.90
C LEU A 181 -9.85 -17.61 -4.61
N ILE A 182 -10.46 -17.76 -3.44
CA ILE A 182 -9.78 -17.69 -2.15
C ILE A 182 -8.71 -18.78 -2.07
N ALA A 183 -9.06 -20.03 -2.38
CA ALA A 183 -8.13 -21.16 -2.33
C ALA A 183 -6.94 -20.96 -3.28
N VAL A 184 -7.21 -20.58 -4.53
CA VAL A 184 -6.18 -20.30 -5.55
C VAL A 184 -5.30 -19.11 -5.14
N SER A 185 -5.89 -18.05 -4.60
CA SER A 185 -5.17 -16.86 -4.13
C SER A 185 -4.17 -17.20 -3.02
N ILE A 186 -4.59 -17.98 -2.03
CA ILE A 186 -3.74 -18.42 -0.92
C ILE A 186 -2.65 -19.37 -1.44
N PHE A 187 -3.05 -20.41 -2.17
CA PHE A 187 -2.13 -21.44 -2.65
C PHE A 187 -1.03 -20.88 -3.55
N THR A 188 -1.39 -20.05 -4.54
CA THR A 188 -0.42 -19.47 -5.50
C THR A 188 0.60 -18.58 -4.83
N LYS A 189 0.22 -17.79 -3.82
CA LYS A 189 1.16 -16.93 -3.09
C LYS A 189 2.03 -17.72 -2.12
N VAL A 190 1.47 -18.63 -1.35
CA VAL A 190 2.25 -19.48 -0.43
C VAL A 190 3.29 -20.29 -1.19
N VAL A 191 2.87 -20.95 -2.26
CA VAL A 191 3.79 -21.78 -3.07
C VAL A 191 4.73 -20.90 -3.89
N GLY A 192 4.24 -19.89 -4.61
CA GLY A 192 5.06 -19.06 -5.50
C GLY A 192 6.09 -18.24 -4.73
N CYS A 193 5.68 -17.47 -3.73
CA CYS A 193 6.60 -16.65 -2.94
C CYS A 193 7.46 -17.52 -2.02
N GLY A 194 6.94 -18.62 -1.47
CA GLY A 194 7.70 -19.54 -0.66
C GLY A 194 8.80 -20.27 -1.46
N LEU A 195 8.50 -20.72 -2.68
CA LEU A 195 9.51 -21.32 -3.59
C LEU A 195 10.53 -20.28 -4.03
N GLY A 196 10.09 -19.07 -4.40
CA GLY A 196 10.98 -17.97 -4.74
C GLY A 196 11.96 -17.65 -3.62
N ALA A 197 11.47 -17.51 -2.40
CA ALA A 197 12.31 -17.29 -1.22
C ALA A 197 13.30 -18.44 -1.00
N LYS A 198 12.88 -19.69 -1.15
CA LYS A 198 13.75 -20.85 -1.03
C LYS A 198 14.85 -20.87 -2.09
N LEU A 199 14.57 -20.46 -3.31
CA LEU A 199 15.55 -20.34 -4.40
C LEU A 199 16.56 -19.20 -4.13
N CYS A 200 16.15 -18.17 -3.40
CA CYS A 200 17.01 -17.07 -2.95
C CYS A 200 17.85 -17.42 -1.70
N GLY A 201 17.80 -18.66 -1.21
CA GLY A 201 18.65 -19.13 -0.11
C GLY A 201 18.04 -18.99 1.29
N TYR A 202 16.76 -18.59 1.42
CA TYR A 202 16.09 -18.57 2.70
C TYR A 202 15.83 -19.98 3.25
N THR A 203 15.82 -20.11 4.56
CA THR A 203 15.49 -21.38 5.23
C THR A 203 14.05 -21.82 4.93
N LYS A 204 13.71 -23.07 5.19
CA LYS A 204 12.35 -23.59 4.96
C LYS A 204 11.30 -22.79 5.75
N ASP A 205 11.60 -22.48 7.01
CA ASP A 205 10.70 -21.76 7.90
C ASP A 205 10.51 -20.32 7.46
N GLU A 206 11.60 -19.63 7.09
CA GLU A 206 11.54 -18.27 6.52
C GLU A 206 10.76 -18.24 5.19
N SER A 207 10.98 -19.23 4.33
CA SER A 207 10.27 -19.34 3.04
C SER A 207 8.76 -19.48 3.25
N ILE A 208 8.33 -20.25 4.25
CA ILE A 208 6.91 -20.40 4.61
C ILE A 208 6.37 -19.08 5.18
N ARG A 209 7.13 -18.40 6.06
CA ARG A 209 6.76 -17.09 6.62
C ARG A 209 6.58 -16.04 5.52
N ILE A 210 7.51 -15.98 4.56
CA ILE A 210 7.43 -15.08 3.40
C ILE A 210 6.20 -15.40 2.55
N GLY A 211 6.01 -16.68 2.22
CA GLY A 211 4.84 -17.11 1.44
C GLY A 211 3.50 -16.76 2.11
N VAL A 212 3.41 -16.98 3.43
CA VAL A 212 2.21 -16.64 4.21
C VAL A 212 2.03 -15.11 4.31
N GLY A 213 3.11 -14.37 4.52
CA GLY A 213 3.06 -12.90 4.58
C GLY A 213 2.58 -12.23 3.30
N MET A 214 2.75 -12.88 2.15
CA MET A 214 2.34 -12.37 0.85
C MET A 214 0.91 -12.77 0.42
N ILE A 215 0.14 -13.46 1.28
CA ILE A 215 -1.24 -13.89 0.95
C ILE A 215 -2.20 -12.71 0.85
N THR A 216 -2.03 -11.69 1.67
CA THR A 216 -3.00 -10.60 1.87
C THR A 216 -3.34 -9.89 0.56
N ARG A 217 -4.63 -9.70 0.33
CA ARG A 217 -5.15 -8.85 -0.74
C ARG A 217 -5.81 -7.62 -0.12
N GLY A 218 -5.83 -6.51 -0.85
CA GLY A 218 -6.38 -5.26 -0.35
C GLY A 218 -7.00 -4.39 -1.42
N GLU A 219 -6.91 -3.10 -1.19
CA GLU A 219 -7.47 -2.04 -2.01
C GLU A 219 -6.98 -2.10 -3.47
N VAL A 220 -5.73 -2.44 -3.71
CA VAL A 220 -5.16 -2.53 -5.06
C VAL A 220 -5.90 -3.58 -5.90
N ALA A 221 -6.23 -4.75 -5.33
CA ALA A 221 -6.99 -5.78 -6.02
C ALA A 221 -8.39 -5.27 -6.42
N LEU A 222 -9.04 -4.46 -5.56
CA LEU A 222 -10.35 -3.87 -5.83
C LEU A 222 -10.26 -2.76 -6.90
N ILE A 223 -9.20 -1.96 -6.88
CA ILE A 223 -8.95 -0.93 -7.92
C ILE A 223 -8.75 -1.59 -9.28
N VAL A 224 -7.91 -2.63 -9.34
CA VAL A 224 -7.67 -3.41 -10.57
C VAL A 224 -8.97 -4.05 -11.09
N ALA A 225 -9.79 -4.60 -10.18
CA ALA A 225 -11.08 -5.18 -10.54
C ALA A 225 -12.05 -4.12 -11.12
N ASN A 226 -12.19 -2.98 -10.44
CA ASN A 226 -13.04 -1.88 -10.91
C ASN A 226 -12.57 -1.32 -12.26
N LYS A 227 -11.26 -1.12 -12.43
CA LYS A 227 -10.70 -0.65 -13.72
C LYS A 227 -10.93 -1.68 -14.81
N GLY A 228 -10.78 -2.99 -14.51
CA GLY A 228 -11.07 -4.08 -15.43
C GLY A 228 -12.54 -4.15 -15.86
N ILE A 229 -13.48 -3.91 -14.95
CA ILE A 229 -14.91 -3.82 -15.25
C ILE A 229 -15.20 -2.58 -16.10
N ALA A 230 -14.70 -1.41 -15.71
CA ALA A 230 -14.89 -0.16 -16.44
C ALA A 230 -14.35 -0.21 -17.87
N SER A 231 -13.26 -0.98 -18.10
CA SER A 231 -12.67 -1.20 -19.42
C SER A 231 -13.33 -2.34 -20.22
N GLY A 232 -14.40 -2.97 -19.70
CA GLY A 232 -15.10 -4.08 -20.36
C GLY A 232 -14.31 -5.39 -20.42
N LEU A 233 -13.18 -5.49 -19.72
CA LEU A 233 -12.32 -6.68 -19.67
C LEU A 233 -12.80 -7.75 -18.69
N MET A 234 -13.69 -7.36 -17.78
CA MET A 234 -14.21 -8.22 -16.73
C MET A 234 -15.70 -7.95 -16.49
N HIS A 235 -16.47 -9.01 -16.25
CA HIS A 235 -17.89 -8.91 -15.97
C HIS A 235 -18.14 -8.53 -14.50
N ASP A 236 -19.18 -7.74 -14.23
CA ASP A 236 -19.55 -7.27 -12.88
C ASP A 236 -19.78 -8.40 -11.86
N THR A 237 -20.19 -9.59 -12.35
CA THR A 237 -20.40 -10.80 -11.54
C THR A 237 -19.17 -11.22 -10.73
N PHE A 238 -17.96 -10.87 -11.19
CA PHE A 238 -16.72 -11.20 -10.48
C PHE A 238 -16.39 -10.27 -9.31
N LEU A 239 -17.10 -9.15 -9.17
CA LEU A 239 -16.81 -8.18 -8.10
C LEU A 239 -17.06 -8.78 -6.71
N VAL A 240 -18.17 -9.50 -6.54
CA VAL A 240 -18.53 -10.16 -5.26
C VAL A 240 -17.49 -11.20 -4.83
N PRO A 241 -17.10 -12.17 -5.70
CA PRO A 241 -16.02 -13.10 -5.39
C PRO A 241 -14.70 -12.43 -5.01
N ILE A 242 -14.33 -11.32 -5.66
CA ILE A 242 -13.09 -10.60 -5.38
C ILE A 242 -13.15 -9.91 -4.01
N ILE A 243 -14.28 -9.28 -3.67
CA ILE A 243 -14.46 -8.66 -2.35
C ILE A 243 -14.39 -9.70 -1.24
N LEU A 244 -15.05 -10.85 -1.41
CA LEU A 244 -14.99 -11.94 -0.45
C LEU A 244 -13.56 -12.48 -0.30
N MET A 245 -12.82 -12.59 -1.41
CA MET A 245 -11.41 -12.99 -1.39
C MET A 245 -10.56 -11.98 -0.60
N VAL A 246 -10.73 -10.69 -0.82
CA VAL A 246 -10.00 -9.61 -0.11
C VAL A 246 -10.28 -9.70 1.40
N VAL A 247 -11.54 -9.77 1.79
CA VAL A 247 -11.93 -9.83 3.21
C VAL A 247 -11.41 -11.11 3.87
N CYS A 248 -11.57 -12.28 3.24
CA CYS A 248 -11.09 -13.54 3.78
C CYS A 248 -9.56 -13.55 3.92
N THR A 249 -8.82 -13.10 2.91
CA THR A 249 -7.34 -13.08 2.97
C THR A 249 -6.84 -12.09 4.02
N ALA A 250 -7.50 -10.94 4.21
CA ALA A 250 -7.17 -9.97 5.24
C ALA A 250 -7.31 -10.53 6.66
N ILE A 251 -8.30 -11.40 6.90
CA ILE A 251 -8.50 -12.05 8.19
C ILE A 251 -7.58 -13.26 8.38
N VAL A 252 -7.44 -14.08 7.34
CA VAL A 252 -6.68 -15.34 7.40
C VAL A 252 -5.18 -15.10 7.57
N THR A 253 -4.63 -14.07 6.93
CA THR A 253 -3.18 -13.83 6.95
C THR A 253 -2.60 -13.56 8.35
N PRO A 254 -3.14 -12.64 9.19
CA PRO A 254 -2.62 -12.44 10.54
C PRO A 254 -2.71 -13.72 11.40
N ILE A 255 -3.77 -14.52 11.21
CA ILE A 255 -3.95 -15.78 11.93
C ILE A 255 -2.88 -16.79 11.53
N LEU A 256 -2.59 -16.93 10.23
CA LEU A 256 -1.56 -17.82 9.72
C LEU A 256 -0.16 -17.35 10.13
N LEU A 257 0.12 -16.04 10.07
CA LEU A 257 1.39 -15.47 10.51
C LEU A 257 1.66 -15.80 11.99
N ARG A 258 0.68 -15.62 12.86
CA ARG A 258 0.81 -15.99 14.29
C ARG A 258 1.07 -17.48 14.52
N LYS A 259 0.64 -18.36 13.61
CA LYS A 259 0.92 -19.80 13.68
C LYS A 259 2.32 -20.16 13.19
N VAL A 260 2.82 -19.48 12.16
CA VAL A 260 4.11 -19.75 11.52
C VAL A 260 5.28 -19.11 12.28
N TYR A 261 5.04 -18.00 12.99
CA TYR A 261 6.03 -17.42 13.89
C TYR A 261 5.92 -18.01 15.29
N PRO A 262 7.01 -18.55 15.87
CA PRO A 262 6.99 -19.14 17.21
C PRO A 262 6.70 -18.06 18.25
N LYS A 263 5.94 -18.41 19.28
CA LYS A 263 5.59 -17.52 20.41
C LYS A 263 6.76 -17.28 21.36
N THR A 264 7.77 -18.14 21.35
CA THR A 264 8.90 -18.12 22.28
C THR A 264 10.07 -17.38 21.63
N LYS A 265 10.64 -16.42 22.33
CA LYS A 265 11.90 -15.77 21.94
C LYS A 265 13.03 -16.78 22.10
N THR A 266 13.44 -17.44 21.04
CA THR A 266 14.60 -18.33 21.02
C THR A 266 15.86 -17.49 20.73
N ALA A 267 17.02 -17.91 21.20
CA ALA A 267 18.30 -17.21 20.93
C ALA A 267 18.55 -16.99 19.44
N SER A 268 18.03 -17.86 18.55
CA SER A 268 18.07 -17.68 17.11
C SER A 268 17.23 -16.49 16.59
N ASP A 269 16.23 -16.05 17.35
CA ASP A 269 15.41 -14.90 16.97
C ASP A 269 16.20 -13.55 17.05
N TYR A 270 17.23 -13.51 17.89
CA TYR A 270 18.12 -12.33 17.98
C TYR A 270 19.18 -12.32 16.88
N SER A 271 19.59 -13.48 16.36
CA SER A 271 20.52 -13.58 15.24
C SER A 271 19.86 -13.26 13.89
N ASP A 272 18.54 -13.38 13.81
CA ASP A 272 17.74 -13.09 12.61
C ASP A 272 17.30 -11.62 12.50
N LEU A 273 17.62 -10.79 13.50
CA LEU A 273 17.36 -9.35 13.44
C LEU A 273 18.33 -8.71 12.47
N VAL A 274 17.80 -8.20 11.39
CA VAL A 274 18.56 -7.43 10.38
C VAL A 274 18.27 -5.97 10.57
N GLN A 275 19.31 -5.20 10.79
CA GLN A 275 19.23 -3.75 10.70
C GLN A 275 19.08 -3.41 9.21
N SER A 276 17.95 -2.85 8.81
CA SER A 276 17.69 -2.47 7.44
C SER A 276 17.08 -1.08 7.37
N ASP A 277 17.56 -0.27 6.45
CA ASP A 277 17.08 1.09 6.21
C ASP A 277 15.55 1.14 5.93
N LEU A 278 14.98 0.06 5.40
CA LEU A 278 13.54 -0.06 5.15
C LEU A 278 12.75 -0.20 6.46
N VAL A 279 13.23 -1.00 7.41
CA VAL A 279 12.60 -1.19 8.71
C VAL A 279 12.77 0.06 9.56
N ASP A 280 13.98 0.63 9.57
CA ASP A 280 14.30 1.85 10.30
C ASP A 280 13.45 3.03 9.81
N SER A 281 13.30 3.21 8.50
CA SER A 281 12.42 4.23 7.92
C SER A 281 10.96 4.05 8.33
N TYR A 282 10.50 2.80 8.43
CA TYR A 282 9.13 2.48 8.80
C TYR A 282 8.88 2.68 10.31
N GLU A 283 9.89 2.45 11.15
CA GLU A 283 9.82 2.67 12.61
C GLU A 283 9.97 4.14 12.98
N GLU A 284 10.81 4.91 12.27
CA GLU A 284 11.01 6.35 12.49
C GLU A 284 9.71 7.15 12.32
N VAL A 285 8.89 6.83 11.31
CA VAL A 285 7.56 7.45 11.12
C VAL A 285 6.66 7.21 12.34
N ARG A 286 6.69 6.02 12.90
CA ARG A 286 5.88 5.64 14.06
C ARG A 286 6.32 6.33 15.36
N ASP A 287 7.62 6.48 15.56
CA ASP A 287 8.15 7.11 16.76
C ASP A 287 7.88 8.62 16.77
N LEU A 288 7.87 9.24 15.58
CA LEU A 288 7.44 10.63 15.42
C LEU A 288 5.94 10.80 15.73
N ASP A 289 5.08 9.88 15.30
CA ASP A 289 3.65 9.91 15.63
C ASP A 289 3.41 9.71 17.13
N ARG A 290 4.14 8.80 17.79
CA ARG A 290 4.07 8.61 19.24
C ARG A 290 4.55 9.87 20.00
N ALA A 291 5.67 10.45 19.58
CA ALA A 291 6.18 11.67 20.17
C ALA A 291 5.18 12.83 20.00
N THR A 292 4.53 12.94 18.84
CA THR A 292 3.51 13.95 18.58
C THR A 292 2.28 13.74 19.45
N GLN A 293 1.80 12.51 19.61
CA GLN A 293 0.69 12.19 20.52
C GLN A 293 1.03 12.49 21.97
N THR A 294 2.23 12.11 22.41
CA THR A 294 2.70 12.41 23.78
C THR A 294 2.75 13.92 24.06
N LEU A 295 3.19 14.72 23.08
CA LEU A 295 3.21 16.18 23.19
C LEU A 295 1.79 16.78 23.21
N LEU A 296 0.86 16.23 22.45
CA LEU A 296 -0.55 16.64 22.46
C LEU A 296 -1.19 16.33 23.83
N ASP A 297 -0.98 15.13 24.35
CA ASP A 297 -1.47 14.71 25.66
C ASP A 297 -0.89 15.56 26.80
N MET A 298 0.40 15.91 26.70
CA MET A 298 1.04 16.83 27.67
C MET A 298 0.45 18.24 27.56
N HIS A 299 0.21 18.73 26.35
CA HIS A 299 -0.41 20.05 26.14
C HIS A 299 -1.83 20.12 26.70
N GLU A 300 -2.60 19.06 26.50
CA GLU A 300 -3.97 18.93 27.02
C GLU A 300 -3.99 18.88 28.56
N ARG A 301 -3.07 18.13 29.17
CA ARG A 301 -2.90 18.11 30.64
C ARG A 301 -2.50 19.47 31.22
N LEU A 302 -1.61 20.20 30.54
CA LEU A 302 -1.19 21.53 30.96
C LEU A 302 -2.31 22.56 30.79
N SER A 303 -3.13 22.47 29.76
CA SER A 303 -4.29 23.35 29.56
C SER A 303 -5.36 23.12 30.63
N HIS A 304 -5.62 21.87 30.99
CA HIS A 304 -6.54 21.56 32.11
C HIS A 304 -6.00 21.98 33.48
N SER A 305 -4.69 21.91 33.69
CA SER A 305 -4.09 22.36 34.96
C SER A 305 -4.04 23.88 35.10
N SER A 306 -4.14 24.63 34.01
CA SER A 306 -4.22 26.11 34.04
C SER A 306 -5.65 26.64 34.27
N ASP A 307 -6.67 25.83 34.01
CA ASP A 307 -8.07 26.18 34.30
C ASP A 307 -8.48 25.93 35.76
N ASP A 308 -7.73 25.09 36.48
CA ASP A 308 -7.89 24.83 37.93
C ASP A 308 -7.10 25.82 38.83
N GLY A 309 -6.89 27.05 38.38
CA GLY A 309 -6.29 28.11 39.17
C GLY A 309 -7.11 28.42 40.45
N PRO A 310 -6.46 28.75 41.57
CA PRO A 310 -7.13 28.81 42.86
C PRO A 310 -8.20 29.88 42.86
N SER A 311 -9.45 29.43 42.97
CA SER A 311 -10.60 30.28 43.34
C SER A 311 -10.23 30.97 44.67
N SER A 312 -9.87 32.23 44.60
CA SER A 312 -9.66 33.08 45.78
C SER A 312 -10.94 33.15 46.59
N LYS A 313 -10.95 32.44 47.71
CA LYS A 313 -11.87 32.73 48.79
C LYS A 313 -11.40 34.02 49.47
N THR A 314 -12.13 35.08 49.32
CA THR A 314 -12.29 36.18 50.28
C THR A 314 -13.75 36.47 50.47
#